data_21f7f3ca1d39e76395227d5a69d22f83
#
_entry.id   21f7f3ca1d39e76395227d5a69d22f83
#
_cell.length_a   1.000
_cell.length_b   1.000
_cell.length_c   1.000
_cell.angle_alpha   90.00
_cell.angle_beta   90.00
_cell.angle_gamma   90.00
#
_symmetry.space_group_name_H-M   'P 1'
#
loop_
_entity.id
_entity.type
_entity.pdbx_description
1 polymer ?
#
loop_
_entity_poly.entity_id
_entity_poly.type
_entity_poly.pdbx_seq_one_letter_code
_entity_poly.pdbx_strand_id
1 'polypeptide(L)'
;MPAAAAVGSSLLPPQLHGLLGFALADSMHADHVVVVTDNLVPFPCLPWQIQGNYVDQVVEVEQVGLPEKIVSGTTQITKSPDRLLIAEHCAKFVRDAGIMKDGFSFQAGAGGTALAFAIYLKEMMIEAGVTAGFVRGGSTKYLVEMLEEGLTPVILDGQTFDLEGVRSMRENAGHQNTSPFTSYNFHGKGNFASMLDVVILGATEVDTDFNANVVTHTDG
;
A
#
# COMPACT_ATOMS: atom_id res chain seq x y z
N MET A 1 -29.59 -18.27 -16.41
CA MET A 1 -29.23 -17.31 -15.35
C MET A 1 -27.77 -16.99 -15.57
N PRO A 2 -27.36 -15.73 -15.66
CA PRO A 2 -25.94 -15.44 -15.74
C PRO A 2 -25.29 -15.90 -14.42
N ALA A 3 -24.22 -16.67 -14.53
CA ALA A 3 -23.40 -17.01 -13.38
C ALA A 3 -22.83 -15.70 -12.82
N ALA A 4 -23.29 -15.30 -11.64
CA ALA A 4 -22.70 -14.16 -10.96
C ALA A 4 -21.33 -14.61 -10.44
N ALA A 5 -20.29 -14.22 -11.15
CA ALA A 5 -18.93 -14.41 -10.66
C ALA A 5 -18.71 -13.44 -9.51
N ALA A 6 -18.53 -13.95 -8.32
CA ALA A 6 -18.07 -13.14 -7.21
C ALA A 6 -16.55 -13.03 -7.29
N VAL A 7 -16.06 -11.85 -7.62
CA VAL A 7 -14.63 -11.55 -7.54
C VAL A 7 -14.34 -11.19 -6.08
N GLY A 8 -14.06 -12.21 -5.29
CA GLY A 8 -13.68 -12.01 -3.89
C GLY A 8 -12.17 -11.94 -3.75
N SER A 9 -11.64 -10.80 -3.40
CA SER A 9 -10.19 -10.61 -3.23
C SER A 9 -9.59 -11.43 -2.10
N SER A 10 -10.37 -11.76 -1.07
CA SER A 10 -9.88 -12.51 0.10
C SER A 10 -9.74 -14.00 -0.13
N LEU A 11 -10.37 -14.54 -1.17
CA LEU A 11 -10.28 -15.95 -1.55
C LEU A 11 -9.51 -16.16 -2.85
N LEU A 12 -9.09 -15.07 -3.50
CA LEU A 12 -8.24 -15.17 -4.66
C LEU A 12 -6.81 -15.52 -4.23
N PRO A 13 -6.09 -16.29 -5.04
CA PRO A 13 -4.68 -16.54 -4.78
C PRO A 13 -3.92 -15.21 -4.67
N PRO A 14 -2.84 -15.19 -3.90
CA PRO A 14 -2.04 -13.99 -3.62
C PRO A 14 -1.69 -13.12 -4.83
N GLN A 15 -1.74 -13.71 -6.01
CA GLN A 15 -1.39 -13.06 -7.27
C GLN A 15 -2.28 -11.87 -7.65
N LEU A 16 -3.52 -11.84 -7.17
CA LEU A 16 -4.46 -10.76 -7.48
C LEU A 16 -4.45 -9.63 -6.47
N HIS A 17 -3.87 -9.84 -5.29
CA HIS A 17 -3.75 -8.79 -4.28
C HIS A 17 -2.65 -7.76 -4.61
N GLY A 18 -1.68 -8.10 -5.44
CA GLY A 18 -0.66 -7.17 -5.93
C GLY A 18 -1.21 -6.08 -6.86
N LEU A 19 -2.45 -6.19 -7.25
CA LEU A 19 -3.10 -5.31 -8.20
C LEU A 19 -4.02 -4.31 -7.51
N LEU A 20 -3.49 -3.11 -7.25
CA LEU A 20 -4.24 -1.88 -7.44
C LEU A 20 -5.39 -1.65 -6.46
N GLY A 21 -5.11 -0.89 -5.44
CA GLY A 21 -6.14 -0.22 -4.66
C GLY A 21 -7.15 0.59 -5.48
N PHE A 22 -6.96 0.72 -6.79
CA PHE A 22 -7.82 1.43 -7.73
C PHE A 22 -8.91 0.57 -8.38
N ALA A 23 -8.79 -0.76 -8.35
CA ALA A 23 -9.69 -1.67 -9.06
C ALA A 23 -11.19 -1.46 -8.74
N LEU A 24 -11.54 -1.08 -7.51
CA LEU A 24 -12.92 -0.75 -7.17
C LEU A 24 -13.40 0.52 -7.88
N ALA A 25 -12.59 1.58 -7.88
CA ALA A 25 -12.94 2.83 -8.56
C ALA A 25 -13.03 2.61 -10.07
N ASP A 26 -12.10 1.88 -10.63
CA ASP A 26 -12.08 1.55 -12.07
C ASP A 26 -13.32 0.75 -12.46
N SER A 27 -13.72 -0.26 -11.65
CA SER A 27 -14.91 -1.06 -11.92
C SER A 27 -16.22 -0.27 -11.83
N MET A 28 -16.25 0.82 -11.08
CA MET A 28 -17.43 1.68 -10.97
C MET A 28 -17.55 2.70 -12.11
N HIS A 29 -16.48 3.02 -12.80
CA HIS A 29 -16.42 4.12 -13.76
C HIS A 29 -16.03 3.69 -15.17
N ALA A 30 -15.51 2.49 -15.36
CA ALA A 30 -15.20 1.97 -16.69
C ALA A 30 -16.48 1.59 -17.47
N ASP A 31 -16.49 1.84 -18.77
CA ASP A 31 -17.59 1.45 -19.65
C ASP A 31 -17.74 -0.06 -19.76
N HIS A 32 -16.64 -0.79 -19.67
CA HIS A 32 -16.61 -2.26 -19.70
C HIS A 32 -15.60 -2.78 -18.66
N VAL A 33 -16.05 -3.73 -17.86
CA VAL A 33 -15.25 -4.39 -16.83
C VAL A 33 -15.13 -5.87 -17.13
N VAL A 34 -13.92 -6.28 -17.48
CA VAL A 34 -13.58 -7.68 -17.72
C VAL A 34 -12.67 -8.19 -16.62
N VAL A 35 -13.08 -9.25 -15.95
CA VAL A 35 -12.27 -9.94 -14.95
C VAL A 35 -11.61 -11.15 -15.56
N VAL A 36 -10.29 -11.21 -15.48
CA VAL A 36 -9.50 -12.39 -15.86
C VAL A 36 -9.05 -13.10 -14.59
N THR A 37 -9.34 -14.38 -14.46
CA THR A 37 -9.03 -15.17 -13.25
C THR A 37 -8.56 -16.58 -13.61
N ASP A 38 -7.67 -17.12 -12.79
CA ASP A 38 -7.29 -18.53 -12.77
C ASP A 38 -7.91 -19.29 -11.58
N ASN A 39 -8.80 -18.61 -10.83
CA ASN A 39 -9.49 -19.18 -9.70
C ASN A 39 -10.96 -18.75 -9.66
N LEU A 40 -11.79 -19.47 -10.38
CA LEU A 40 -13.22 -19.25 -10.35
C LEU A 40 -13.85 -20.01 -9.17
N VAL A 41 -14.53 -19.28 -8.30
CA VAL A 41 -15.15 -19.85 -7.10
C VAL A 41 -16.66 -19.79 -7.16
N PRO A 42 -17.38 -20.69 -6.48
CA PRO A 42 -18.85 -20.67 -6.44
C PRO A 42 -19.40 -19.39 -5.82
N PHE A 43 -20.54 -18.93 -6.34
CA PHE A 43 -21.32 -17.87 -5.71
C PHE A 43 -22.16 -18.43 -4.55
N PRO A 44 -22.33 -17.69 -3.42
CA PRO A 44 -21.68 -16.41 -3.09
C PRO A 44 -20.26 -16.59 -2.53
N CYS A 45 -19.37 -15.67 -2.89
CA CYS A 45 -18.03 -15.58 -2.31
C CYS A 45 -17.94 -14.32 -1.44
N LEU A 46 -17.78 -14.49 -0.14
CA LEU A 46 -17.71 -13.41 0.83
C LEU A 46 -16.40 -13.46 1.64
N PRO A 47 -15.82 -12.34 2.01
CA PRO A 47 -16.17 -10.96 1.62
C PRO A 47 -15.72 -10.65 0.20
N TRP A 48 -16.41 -9.73 -0.46
CA TRP A 48 -15.99 -9.21 -1.79
C TRP A 48 -15.49 -7.77 -1.67
N GLN A 49 -14.56 -7.38 -2.52
CA GLN A 49 -14.14 -5.99 -2.67
C GLN A 49 -14.86 -5.29 -3.83
N ILE A 50 -15.11 -6.04 -4.90
CA ILE A 50 -15.84 -5.57 -6.08
C ILE A 50 -17.09 -6.41 -6.20
N GLN A 51 -18.25 -5.75 -6.26
CA GLN A 51 -19.51 -6.45 -6.45
C GLN A 51 -19.64 -6.95 -7.88
N GLY A 52 -20.21 -8.17 -8.05
CA GLY A 52 -20.36 -8.77 -9.36
C GLY A 52 -21.25 -7.99 -10.34
N ASN A 53 -22.11 -7.07 -9.84
CA ASN A 53 -22.90 -6.19 -10.68
C ASN A 53 -22.10 -5.07 -11.38
N TYR A 54 -20.84 -4.88 -11.01
CA TYR A 54 -19.92 -4.00 -11.74
C TYR A 54 -19.10 -4.74 -12.80
N VAL A 55 -19.30 -6.04 -12.96
CA VAL A 55 -18.50 -6.87 -13.87
C VAL A 55 -19.36 -7.28 -15.06
N ASP A 56 -18.91 -6.96 -16.27
CA ASP A 56 -19.59 -7.32 -17.51
C ASP A 56 -19.22 -8.73 -17.95
N GLN A 57 -17.95 -9.11 -17.82
CA GLN A 57 -17.46 -10.41 -18.27
C GLN A 57 -16.43 -11.00 -17.33
N VAL A 58 -16.44 -12.33 -17.22
CA VAL A 58 -15.41 -13.11 -16.52
C VAL A 58 -14.77 -14.07 -17.50
N VAL A 59 -13.44 -14.03 -17.56
CA VAL A 59 -12.64 -14.92 -18.40
C VAL A 59 -11.79 -15.79 -17.48
N GLU A 60 -12.05 -17.08 -17.48
CA GLU A 60 -11.21 -18.07 -16.81
C GLU A 60 -10.03 -18.44 -17.68
N VAL A 61 -8.85 -18.39 -17.14
CA VAL A 61 -7.59 -18.76 -17.81
C VAL A 61 -6.85 -19.79 -16.96
N GLU A 62 -5.94 -20.53 -17.55
CA GLU A 62 -5.15 -21.52 -16.84
C GLU A 62 -4.21 -20.85 -15.81
N GLN A 63 -3.67 -19.68 -16.13
CA GLN A 63 -2.81 -18.90 -15.26
C GLN A 63 -2.86 -17.42 -15.63
N VAL A 64 -3.13 -16.54 -14.66
CA VAL A 64 -3.18 -15.09 -14.89
C VAL A 64 -1.77 -14.48 -14.99
N GLY A 65 -0.82 -15.03 -14.25
CA GLY A 65 0.54 -14.51 -14.25
C GLY A 65 1.50 -15.36 -13.42
N LEU A 66 2.77 -14.99 -13.43
CA LEU A 66 3.82 -15.69 -12.69
C LEU A 66 4.10 -14.94 -11.39
N PRO A 67 3.81 -15.53 -10.20
CA PRO A 67 4.03 -14.88 -8.90
C PRO A 67 5.48 -14.40 -8.70
N GLU A 68 6.45 -15.16 -9.23
CA GLU A 68 7.87 -14.85 -9.11
C GLU A 68 8.27 -13.56 -9.82
N LYS A 69 7.41 -13.06 -10.71
CA LYS A 69 7.61 -11.78 -11.40
C LYS A 69 6.98 -10.59 -10.67
N ILE A 70 6.26 -10.83 -9.56
CA ILE A 70 5.82 -9.78 -8.64
C ILE A 70 7.03 -9.37 -7.76
N VAL A 71 8.09 -8.95 -8.41
CA VAL A 71 9.25 -8.39 -7.74
C VAL A 71 9.57 -7.09 -8.44
N SER A 72 9.21 -6.00 -7.81
CA SER A 72 9.60 -4.70 -8.31
C SER A 72 11.08 -4.49 -8.04
N GLY A 73 11.86 -4.26 -9.09
CA GLY A 73 13.24 -3.80 -8.94
C GLY A 73 13.35 -2.45 -8.23
N THR A 74 12.23 -1.77 -8.03
CA THR A 74 12.15 -0.48 -7.32
C THR A 74 12.03 -0.64 -5.80
N THR A 75 11.70 -1.82 -5.29
CA THR A 75 11.56 -2.10 -3.84
C THR A 75 12.90 -2.45 -3.18
N GLN A 76 13.99 -1.90 -3.66
CA GLN A 76 15.31 -2.05 -3.07
C GLN A 76 15.73 -0.78 -2.35
N ILE A 77 16.32 -0.97 -1.16
CA ILE A 77 16.91 0.14 -0.41
C ILE A 77 17.98 0.81 -1.28
N THR A 78 18.00 2.13 -1.24
CA THR A 78 19.03 2.89 -1.92
C THR A 78 20.44 2.54 -1.40
N LYS A 79 21.40 2.51 -2.32
CA LYS A 79 22.82 2.36 -1.98
C LYS A 79 23.57 3.69 -1.99
N SER A 80 22.89 4.79 -2.37
CA SER A 80 23.50 6.13 -2.39
C SER A 80 23.69 6.63 -0.96
N PRO A 81 24.91 7.01 -0.56
CA PRO A 81 25.16 7.56 0.78
C PRO A 81 24.32 8.79 1.08
N ASP A 82 24.15 9.68 0.10
CA ASP A 82 23.36 10.92 0.26
C ASP A 82 21.88 10.60 0.54
N ARG A 83 21.31 9.62 -0.19
CA ARG A 83 19.92 9.22 -0.01
C ARG A 83 19.71 8.48 1.31
N LEU A 84 20.69 7.72 1.78
CA LEU A 84 20.66 7.11 3.11
C LEU A 84 20.70 8.19 4.17
N LEU A 85 21.55 9.18 4.03
CA LEU A 85 21.64 10.32 4.95
C LEU A 85 20.34 11.14 4.99
N ILE A 86 19.71 11.37 3.85
CA ILE A 86 18.38 12.01 3.76
C ILE A 86 17.35 11.19 4.56
N ALA A 87 17.32 9.88 4.34
CA ALA A 87 16.37 8.99 5.04
C ALA A 87 16.57 9.01 6.55
N GLU A 88 17.82 8.96 7.01
CA GLU A 88 18.18 9.05 8.42
C GLU A 88 17.77 10.40 9.03
N HIS A 89 18.03 11.51 8.35
CA HIS A 89 17.62 12.83 8.82
C HIS A 89 16.10 12.97 8.89
N CYS A 90 15.38 12.44 7.91
CA CYS A 90 13.91 12.42 7.95
C CYS A 90 13.39 11.64 9.19
N ALA A 91 13.95 10.48 9.49
CA ALA A 91 13.56 9.70 10.66
C ALA A 91 13.90 10.42 11.97
N LYS A 92 15.09 11.02 12.07
CA LYS A 92 15.47 11.87 13.21
C LYS A 92 14.52 13.06 13.36
N PHE A 93 14.16 13.72 12.29
CA PHE A 93 13.21 14.83 12.32
C PHE A 93 11.85 14.41 12.90
N VAL A 94 11.30 13.27 12.49
CA VAL A 94 10.03 12.74 13.01
C VAL A 94 10.10 12.50 14.53
N ARG A 95 11.22 11.97 15.00
CA ARG A 95 11.48 11.78 16.44
C ARG A 95 11.64 13.13 17.17
N ASP A 96 12.53 13.99 16.69
CA ASP A 96 12.96 15.22 17.38
C ASP A 96 11.85 16.30 17.38
N ALA A 97 10.96 16.27 16.38
CA ALA A 97 9.75 17.09 16.33
C ALA A 97 8.64 16.59 17.28
N GLY A 98 8.85 15.48 17.97
CA GLY A 98 7.86 14.90 18.89
C GLY A 98 6.66 14.27 18.22
N ILE A 99 6.77 13.96 16.93
CA ILE A 99 5.72 13.27 16.16
C ILE A 99 5.72 11.78 16.49
N MET A 100 6.90 11.18 16.65
CA MET A 100 7.08 9.77 17.02
C MET A 100 6.67 9.55 18.49
N LYS A 101 5.41 9.24 18.69
CA LYS A 101 4.79 8.91 19.99
C LYS A 101 3.81 7.76 19.81
N ASP A 102 3.42 7.10 20.90
CA ASP A 102 2.46 6.01 20.83
C ASP A 102 1.18 6.41 20.08
N GLY A 103 0.81 5.58 19.13
CA GLY A 103 -0.37 5.79 18.30
C GLY A 103 -0.19 6.72 17.09
N PHE A 104 1.02 7.25 16.85
CA PHE A 104 1.26 8.04 15.63
C PHE A 104 1.07 7.19 14.37
N SER A 105 0.86 7.86 13.25
CA SER A 105 0.62 7.20 11.97
C SER A 105 1.55 7.74 10.89
N PHE A 106 1.99 6.87 10.00
CA PHE A 106 2.84 7.31 8.91
C PHE A 106 2.59 6.52 7.60
N GLN A 107 2.95 7.17 6.52
CA GLN A 107 3.02 6.57 5.20
C GLN A 107 4.49 6.48 4.77
N ALA A 108 4.89 5.34 4.24
CA ALA A 108 6.16 5.18 3.55
C ALA A 108 5.91 4.66 2.13
N GLY A 109 6.70 5.16 1.18
CA GLY A 109 6.65 4.70 -0.20
C GLY A 109 7.55 3.48 -0.44
N ALA A 110 7.45 2.89 -1.63
CA ALA A 110 8.27 1.75 -2.05
C ALA A 110 9.63 2.16 -2.67
N GLY A 111 9.91 3.44 -2.81
CA GLY A 111 11.19 3.94 -3.33
C GLY A 111 12.35 3.74 -2.35
N GLY A 112 13.56 3.57 -2.87
CA GLY A 112 14.72 3.16 -2.07
C GLY A 112 15.05 4.06 -0.88
N THR A 113 14.81 5.37 -0.96
CA THR A 113 14.99 6.32 0.15
C THR A 113 13.89 6.18 1.20
N ALA A 114 12.63 5.98 0.76
CA ALA A 114 11.50 5.76 1.66
C ALA A 114 11.61 4.43 2.41
N LEU A 115 12.15 3.39 1.76
CA LEU A 115 12.45 2.11 2.43
C LEU A 115 13.54 2.27 3.50
N ALA A 116 14.59 3.03 3.20
CA ALA A 116 15.63 3.33 4.19
C ALA A 116 15.06 4.13 5.37
N PHE A 117 14.20 5.11 5.11
CA PHE A 117 13.50 5.85 6.15
C PHE A 117 12.68 4.91 7.06
N ALA A 118 11.93 3.98 6.49
CA ALA A 118 11.13 3.02 7.28
C ALA A 118 12.01 2.18 8.22
N ILE A 119 13.21 1.79 7.77
CA ILE A 119 14.17 1.05 8.59
C ILE A 119 14.69 1.91 9.75
N TYR A 120 15.18 3.12 9.47
CA TYR A 120 15.68 4.01 10.52
C TYR A 120 14.59 4.38 11.53
N LEU A 121 13.37 4.62 11.04
CA LEU A 121 12.24 4.90 11.91
C LEU A 121 11.90 3.69 12.79
N LYS A 122 11.90 2.47 12.23
CA LYS A 122 11.68 1.22 12.97
C LYS A 122 12.69 1.07 14.10
N GLU A 123 13.98 1.27 13.83
CA GLU A 123 15.03 1.20 14.84
C GLU A 123 14.79 2.20 15.99
N MET A 124 14.46 3.45 15.65
CA MET A 124 14.17 4.48 16.65
C MET A 124 12.89 4.17 17.46
N MET A 125 11.87 3.57 16.83
CA MET A 125 10.65 3.12 17.52
C MET A 125 10.97 2.03 18.55
N ILE A 126 11.80 1.06 18.16
CA ILE A 126 12.25 -0.02 19.05
C ILE A 126 13.03 0.56 20.26
N GLU A 127 14.00 1.44 20.00
CA GLU A 127 14.80 2.09 21.04
C GLU A 127 13.95 2.90 22.02
N ALA A 128 12.94 3.59 21.52
CA ALA A 128 12.05 4.44 22.31
C ALA A 128 10.87 3.68 22.95
N GLY A 129 10.64 2.42 22.57
CA GLY A 129 9.47 1.64 23.00
C GLY A 129 8.15 2.21 22.48
N VAL A 130 8.16 2.83 21.30
CA VAL A 130 7.00 3.48 20.66
C VAL A 130 6.34 2.57 19.65
N THR A 131 5.02 2.53 19.66
CA THR A 131 4.19 1.77 18.70
C THR A 131 3.36 2.72 17.85
N ALA A 132 3.35 2.50 16.53
CA ALA A 132 2.48 3.25 15.63
C ALA A 132 1.02 2.81 15.78
N GLY A 133 0.07 3.71 15.53
CA GLY A 133 -1.35 3.40 15.51
C GLY A 133 -1.76 2.67 14.23
N PHE A 134 -1.22 3.09 13.10
CA PHE A 134 -1.29 2.38 11.83
C PHE A 134 -0.19 2.87 10.89
N VAL A 135 0.17 2.05 9.93
CA VAL A 135 1.04 2.42 8.83
C VAL A 135 0.30 2.28 7.51
N ARG A 136 0.65 3.10 6.54
CA ARG A 136 -0.02 3.13 5.25
C ARG A 136 0.96 3.25 4.09
N GLY A 137 0.51 2.87 2.92
CA GLY A 137 1.23 3.08 1.66
C GLY A 137 1.21 1.84 0.79
N GLY A 138 2.19 1.74 -0.08
CA GLY A 138 2.48 0.52 -0.79
C GLY A 138 3.28 -0.41 0.13
N SER A 139 2.71 -1.56 0.43
CA SER A 139 3.34 -2.48 1.36
C SER A 139 4.54 -3.19 0.76
N THR A 140 5.53 -3.35 1.59
CA THR A 140 6.76 -4.12 1.35
C THR A 140 7.08 -4.94 2.58
N LYS A 141 8.04 -5.85 2.45
CA LYS A 141 8.52 -6.66 3.58
C LYS A 141 8.87 -5.83 4.82
N TYR A 142 9.34 -4.60 4.66
CA TYR A 142 9.73 -3.76 5.80
C TYR A 142 8.53 -3.32 6.65
N LEU A 143 7.40 -3.01 6.02
CA LEU A 143 6.17 -2.73 6.77
C LEU A 143 5.57 -4.00 7.36
N VAL A 144 5.68 -5.13 6.63
CA VAL A 144 5.25 -6.44 7.14
C VAL A 144 6.03 -6.83 8.40
N GLU A 145 7.35 -6.65 8.40
CA GLU A 145 8.17 -6.87 9.58
C GLU A 145 7.71 -6.02 10.77
N MET A 146 7.38 -4.74 10.55
CA MET A 146 6.86 -3.89 11.63
C MET A 146 5.53 -4.39 12.21
N LEU A 147 4.64 -4.91 11.36
CA LEU A 147 3.39 -5.53 11.80
C LEU A 147 3.65 -6.81 12.62
N GLU A 148 4.49 -7.69 12.13
CA GLU A 148 4.79 -8.98 12.74
C GLU A 148 5.60 -8.85 14.05
N GLU A 149 6.40 -7.80 14.17
CA GLU A 149 7.13 -7.44 15.39
C GLU A 149 6.29 -6.64 16.40
N GLY A 150 5.04 -6.30 16.04
CA GLY A 150 4.12 -5.58 16.94
C GLY A 150 4.40 -4.08 17.06
N LEU A 151 5.17 -3.50 16.14
CA LEU A 151 5.44 -2.06 16.10
C LEU A 151 4.28 -1.26 15.50
N THR A 152 3.35 -1.94 14.86
CA THR A 152 2.06 -1.40 14.40
C THR A 152 1.00 -2.50 14.46
N PRO A 153 -0.25 -2.22 14.88
CA PRO A 153 -1.32 -3.20 14.84
C PRO A 153 -1.93 -3.37 13.45
N VAL A 154 -1.73 -2.41 12.54
CA VAL A 154 -2.43 -2.36 11.26
C VAL A 154 -1.56 -1.79 10.15
N ILE A 155 -1.57 -2.47 9.00
CA ILE A 155 -1.16 -1.93 7.71
C ILE A 155 -2.42 -1.66 6.88
N LEU A 156 -2.61 -0.40 6.46
CA LEU A 156 -3.67 0.01 5.54
C LEU A 156 -3.06 0.14 4.15
N ASP A 157 -3.06 -0.96 3.41
CA ASP A 157 -2.37 -1.06 2.13
C ASP A 157 -3.20 -0.48 0.97
N GLY A 158 -2.55 0.31 0.14
CA GLY A 158 -3.12 0.77 -1.13
C GLY A 158 -2.62 -0.03 -2.32
N GLN A 159 -1.45 -0.65 -2.20
CA GLN A 159 -0.82 -1.46 -3.23
C GLN A 159 0.31 -2.30 -2.64
N THR A 160 0.38 -3.57 -3.03
CA THR A 160 1.40 -4.51 -2.58
C THR A 160 2.55 -4.57 -3.58
N PHE A 161 3.79 -4.37 -3.14
CA PHE A 161 4.96 -4.25 -4.03
C PHE A 161 5.89 -5.45 -4.02
N ASP A 162 5.71 -6.39 -3.11
CA ASP A 162 6.52 -7.62 -3.06
C ASP A 162 5.72 -8.83 -2.55
N LEU A 163 6.32 -10.02 -2.64
CA LEU A 163 5.67 -11.26 -2.25
C LEU A 163 5.41 -11.34 -0.74
N GLU A 164 6.19 -10.68 0.08
CA GLU A 164 5.98 -10.62 1.53
C GLU A 164 4.73 -9.80 1.89
N GLY A 165 4.52 -8.70 1.19
CA GLY A 165 3.27 -7.94 1.31
C GLY A 165 2.05 -8.78 0.94
N VAL A 166 2.16 -9.54 -0.16
CA VAL A 166 1.09 -10.45 -0.61
C VAL A 166 0.83 -11.57 0.41
N ARG A 167 1.89 -12.19 0.93
CA ARG A 167 1.80 -13.20 1.99
C ARG A 167 1.11 -12.64 3.23
N SER A 168 1.58 -11.50 3.69
CA SER A 168 1.07 -10.86 4.89
C SER A 168 -0.41 -10.49 4.77
N MET A 169 -0.83 -9.95 3.63
CA MET A 169 -2.25 -9.62 3.40
C MET A 169 -3.16 -10.85 3.49
N ARG A 170 -2.67 -12.02 3.11
CA ARG A 170 -3.40 -13.29 3.23
C ARG A 170 -3.42 -13.84 4.66
N GLU A 171 -2.33 -13.66 5.40
CA GLU A 171 -2.08 -14.36 6.66
C GLU A 171 -2.31 -13.50 7.91
N ASN A 172 -2.15 -12.19 7.79
CA ASN A 172 -2.25 -11.24 8.89
C ASN A 172 -3.55 -10.44 8.83
N ALA A 173 -4.44 -10.63 9.78
CA ALA A 173 -5.71 -9.88 9.86
C ALA A 173 -5.50 -8.36 10.00
N GLY A 174 -4.38 -7.92 10.53
CA GLY A 174 -3.98 -6.52 10.61
C GLY A 174 -3.51 -5.92 9.29
N HIS A 175 -3.27 -6.72 8.25
CA HIS A 175 -2.88 -6.23 6.93
C HIS A 175 -4.10 -6.18 6.02
N GLN A 176 -4.60 -4.97 5.77
CA GLN A 176 -5.87 -4.77 5.06
C GLN A 176 -5.66 -3.93 3.81
N ASN A 177 -6.26 -4.38 2.71
CA ASN A 177 -6.34 -3.59 1.49
C ASN A 177 -7.38 -2.48 1.66
N THR A 178 -7.07 -1.28 1.20
CA THR A 178 -7.93 -0.11 1.27
C THR A 178 -8.17 0.47 -0.12
N SER A 179 -9.43 0.78 -0.41
CA SER A 179 -9.81 1.41 -1.68
C SER A 179 -9.42 2.90 -1.71
N PRO A 180 -9.34 3.53 -2.89
CA PRO A 180 -9.17 4.97 -3.01
C PRO A 180 -10.27 5.78 -2.30
N PHE A 181 -11.48 5.25 -2.21
CA PHE A 181 -12.58 5.89 -1.52
C PHE A 181 -12.33 6.05 -0.02
N THR A 182 -11.78 5.02 0.62
CA THR A 182 -11.42 5.08 2.04
C THR A 182 -10.10 5.81 2.25
N SER A 183 -9.26 5.84 1.25
CA SER A 183 -7.91 6.39 1.33
C SER A 183 -7.85 7.90 1.10
N TYR A 184 -8.54 8.42 0.08
CA TYR A 184 -8.35 9.77 -0.45
C TYR A 184 -9.64 10.54 -0.68
N ASN A 185 -10.80 10.00 -0.33
CA ASN A 185 -12.09 10.63 -0.64
C ASN A 185 -12.33 11.87 0.22
N PHE A 186 -12.14 13.05 -0.37
CA PHE A 186 -12.38 14.34 0.26
C PHE A 186 -13.86 14.59 0.59
N HIS A 187 -14.78 13.93 -0.08
CA HIS A 187 -16.22 14.09 0.11
C HIS A 187 -16.78 13.16 1.19
N GLY A 188 -15.97 12.22 1.68
CA GLY A 188 -16.34 11.36 2.80
C GLY A 188 -16.24 12.11 4.14
N LYS A 189 -16.82 11.53 5.18
CA LYS A 189 -16.69 12.05 6.55
C LYS A 189 -15.28 11.91 7.13
N GLY A 190 -14.39 11.21 6.43
CA GLY A 190 -12.99 11.02 6.75
C GLY A 190 -12.32 10.13 5.70
N ASN A 191 -11.02 10.22 5.64
CA ASN A 191 -10.18 9.35 4.83
C ASN A 191 -8.86 9.10 5.56
N PHE A 192 -8.18 8.01 5.22
CA PHE A 192 -6.94 7.64 5.91
C PHE A 192 -5.81 8.63 5.67
N ALA A 193 -5.76 9.30 4.50
CA ALA A 193 -4.73 10.29 4.21
C ALA A 193 -4.81 11.49 5.19
N SER A 194 -6.02 11.90 5.58
CA SER A 194 -6.21 12.98 6.56
C SER A 194 -5.88 12.59 8.00
N MET A 195 -5.67 11.32 8.28
CA MET A 195 -5.33 10.80 9.61
C MET A 195 -3.82 10.57 9.79
N LEU A 196 -3.02 10.77 8.73
CA LEU A 196 -1.58 10.56 8.79
C LEU A 196 -0.88 11.72 9.48
N ASP A 197 -0.02 11.40 10.43
CA ASP A 197 0.87 12.36 11.09
C ASP A 197 2.11 12.64 10.24
N VAL A 198 2.56 11.64 9.47
CA VAL A 198 3.76 11.73 8.61
C VAL A 198 3.51 11.09 7.24
N VAL A 199 3.92 11.80 6.20
CA VAL A 199 3.93 11.29 4.83
C VAL A 199 5.33 11.45 4.25
N ILE A 200 5.93 10.37 3.76
CA ILE A 200 7.24 10.36 3.11
C ILE A 200 7.06 10.09 1.63
N LEU A 201 7.35 11.10 0.85
CA LEU A 201 7.29 11.07 -0.61
C LEU A 201 8.59 11.60 -1.19
N GLY A 202 9.01 11.07 -2.33
CA GLY A 202 10.05 11.66 -3.15
C GLY A 202 9.51 12.90 -3.87
N ALA A 203 10.31 13.95 -3.96
CA ALA A 203 10.02 15.10 -4.79
C ALA A 203 11.09 15.21 -5.90
N THR A 204 10.65 15.58 -7.09
CA THR A 204 11.55 15.90 -8.21
C THR A 204 12.09 17.32 -8.07
N GLU A 205 11.24 18.24 -7.65
CA GLU A 205 11.55 19.65 -7.46
C GLU A 205 10.83 20.20 -6.23
N VAL A 206 11.47 21.11 -5.53
CA VAL A 206 10.88 21.86 -4.42
C VAL A 206 11.28 23.32 -4.60
N ASP A 207 10.31 24.24 -4.58
CA ASP A 207 10.57 25.67 -4.65
C ASP A 207 10.82 26.33 -3.28
N THR A 208 11.11 27.61 -3.28
CA THR A 208 11.38 28.39 -2.05
C THR A 208 10.15 28.61 -1.18
N ASP A 209 8.95 28.38 -1.69
CA ASP A 209 7.68 28.46 -0.98
C ASP A 209 7.21 27.07 -0.51
N PHE A 210 8.08 26.06 -0.61
CA PHE A 210 7.83 24.63 -0.25
C PHE A 210 6.76 23.95 -1.10
N ASN A 211 6.46 24.44 -2.31
CA ASN A 211 5.67 23.67 -3.24
C ASN A 211 6.53 22.52 -3.80
N ALA A 212 5.95 21.32 -3.86
CA ALA A 212 6.66 20.12 -4.31
C ALA A 212 6.05 19.58 -5.61
N ASN A 213 6.91 19.36 -6.61
CA ASN A 213 6.58 18.61 -7.81
C ASN A 213 7.09 17.18 -7.63
N VAL A 214 6.17 16.21 -7.65
CA VAL A 214 6.48 14.78 -7.42
C VAL A 214 6.32 13.91 -8.67
N VAL A 215 5.88 14.48 -9.79
CA VAL A 215 5.53 13.72 -10.99
C VAL A 215 6.59 13.84 -12.07
N THR A 216 6.85 15.05 -12.54
CA THR A 216 7.79 15.34 -13.63
C THR A 216 8.64 16.55 -13.28
N HIS A 217 9.69 16.80 -14.07
CA HIS A 217 10.34 18.11 -14.08
C HIS A 217 9.44 19.16 -14.72
N THR A 218 9.76 20.43 -14.51
CA THR A 218 9.02 21.56 -15.10
C THR A 218 9.09 21.61 -16.62
N ASP A 219 10.02 20.93 -17.22
CA ASP A 219 10.19 20.77 -18.67
C ASP A 219 9.52 19.52 -19.26
N GLY A 220 8.80 18.74 -18.44
CA GLY A 220 8.00 17.58 -18.86
C GLY A 220 8.67 16.23 -18.65
#